data_3aba44e7c33aee33aa173033162d5bc5
#
_entry.id   3aba44e7c33aee33aa173033162d5bc5
#
_cell.length_a   1.000
_cell.length_b   1.000
_cell.length_c   1.000
_cell.angle_alpha   90.00
_cell.angle_beta   90.00
_cell.angle_gamma   90.00
#
_symmetry.space_group_name_H-M   'P 1'
#
loop_
_entity.id
_entity.type
_entity.pdbx_description
1 polymer ?
#
loop_
_entity_poly.entity_id
_entity_poly.type
_entity_poly.pdbx_seq_one_letter_code
_entity_poly.pdbx_strand_id
1 'polypeptide(L)'
;AEYKLYEVQENEIKNIIKDLKERKINGINVTLPYKNIIIPHLSRTINDAKDTHSVNTIFMDNEGSLIGENTDVYGFQAGYLQTLSGVSSNKKALIIGAGGVAPSIILALKKSNINEISLINRTYEKSLFLKKKFPSIHIARWENFEKEIKKFDIIINATSLGLKKGMDF
;
A
#
# COMPACT_ATOMS: atom_id res chain seq x y z
N ALA A 1 20.87 13.56 -10.14
CA ALA A 1 19.49 13.86 -9.78
C ALA A 1 19.46 14.35 -8.32
N GLU A 2 18.64 15.34 -8.04
CA GLU A 2 18.39 15.84 -6.69
C GLU A 2 17.07 15.26 -6.19
N TYR A 3 17.02 14.79 -4.93
CA TYR A 3 15.82 14.29 -4.28
C TYR A 3 15.52 15.15 -3.04
N LYS A 4 14.33 15.75 -3.02
CA LYS A 4 13.88 16.64 -1.93
C LYS A 4 12.63 16.11 -1.27
N LEU A 5 12.52 16.30 0.04
CA LEU A 5 11.30 16.05 0.77
C LEU A 5 10.38 17.28 0.65
N TYR A 6 9.10 17.01 0.31
CA TYR A 6 8.04 18.01 0.30
C TYR A 6 6.98 17.64 1.33
N GLU A 7 6.73 18.51 2.28
CA GLU A 7 5.56 18.43 3.15
C GLU A 7 4.44 19.20 2.48
N VAL A 8 3.36 18.52 2.12
CA VAL A 8 2.28 19.06 1.28
C VAL A 8 0.94 18.89 1.98
N GLN A 9 0.15 19.94 2.01
CA GLN A 9 -1.26 19.86 2.42
C GLN A 9 -2.13 19.43 1.23
N GLU A 10 -3.32 18.87 1.50
CA GLU A 10 -4.19 18.34 0.45
C GLU A 10 -4.58 19.41 -0.60
N ASN A 11 -4.81 20.65 -0.17
CA ASN A 11 -5.12 21.77 -1.07
C ASN A 11 -3.93 22.17 -1.99
N GLU A 12 -2.72 21.75 -1.68
CA GLU A 12 -1.50 22.05 -2.45
C GLU A 12 -1.18 20.99 -3.51
N ILE A 13 -1.89 19.85 -3.51
CA ILE A 13 -1.68 18.77 -4.49
C ILE A 13 -1.72 19.30 -5.93
N LYS A 14 -2.65 20.21 -6.23
CA LYS A 14 -2.78 20.80 -7.55
C LYS A 14 -1.53 21.56 -8.01
N ASN A 15 -0.81 22.18 -7.07
CA ASN A 15 0.44 22.90 -7.37
C ASN A 15 1.55 21.92 -7.73
N ILE A 16 1.69 20.84 -6.98
CA ILE A 16 2.67 19.77 -7.29
C ILE A 16 2.38 19.12 -8.64
N ILE A 17 1.10 18.85 -8.95
CA ILE A 17 0.69 18.33 -10.26
C ILE A 17 1.02 19.32 -11.38
N LYS A 18 0.85 20.62 -11.16
CA LYS A 18 1.25 21.67 -12.11
C LYS A 18 2.76 21.66 -12.33
N ASP A 19 3.56 21.60 -11.28
CA ASP A 19 5.03 21.58 -11.36
C ASP A 19 5.55 20.33 -12.09
N LEU A 20 4.89 19.19 -11.92
CA LEU A 20 5.16 17.99 -12.73
C LEU A 20 4.87 18.21 -14.22
N LYS A 21 3.70 18.80 -14.56
CA LYS A 21 3.32 19.09 -15.94
C LYS A 21 4.24 20.10 -16.61
N GLU A 22 4.71 21.08 -15.87
CA GLU A 22 5.66 22.09 -16.32
C GLU A 22 7.13 21.60 -16.32
N ARG A 23 7.37 20.33 -15.97
CA ARG A 23 8.70 19.70 -15.88
C ARG A 23 9.67 20.40 -14.91
N LYS A 24 9.15 21.15 -13.93
CA LYS A 24 9.96 21.68 -12.82
C LYS A 24 10.37 20.56 -11.86
N ILE A 25 9.54 19.51 -11.77
CA ILE A 25 9.79 18.27 -11.06
C ILE A 25 9.68 17.13 -12.06
N ASN A 26 10.66 16.24 -12.08
CA ASN A 26 10.70 15.12 -13.02
C ASN A 26 9.81 13.93 -12.60
N GLY A 27 9.62 13.76 -11.30
CA GLY A 27 8.79 12.72 -10.71
C GLY A 27 8.71 12.88 -9.20
N ILE A 28 7.76 12.21 -8.58
CA ILE A 28 7.58 12.24 -7.12
C ILE A 28 7.26 10.85 -6.58
N ASN A 29 7.71 10.61 -5.34
CA ASN A 29 7.17 9.54 -4.53
C ASN A 29 6.07 10.09 -3.61
N VAL A 30 4.95 9.37 -3.57
CA VAL A 30 3.77 9.73 -2.78
C VAL A 30 3.67 8.80 -1.58
N THR A 31 3.47 9.37 -0.40
CA THR A 31 3.26 8.63 0.85
C THR A 31 1.91 8.96 1.48
N LEU A 32 1.68 8.51 2.69
CA LEU A 32 0.47 8.77 3.47
C LEU A 32 0.23 10.27 3.67
N PRO A 33 -1.04 10.74 3.57
CA PRO A 33 -2.24 9.97 3.27
C PRO A 33 -2.62 9.94 1.79
N TYR A 34 -1.78 10.39 0.87
CA TYR A 34 -2.12 10.84 -0.48
C TYR A 34 -2.16 9.75 -1.56
N LYS A 35 -1.74 8.51 -1.28
CA LYS A 35 -1.60 7.44 -2.29
C LYS A 35 -2.88 7.15 -3.11
N ASN A 36 -4.05 7.37 -2.53
CA ASN A 36 -5.33 7.20 -3.23
C ASN A 36 -5.88 8.55 -3.74
N ILE A 37 -5.66 9.62 -2.95
CA ILE A 37 -6.17 10.96 -3.23
C ILE A 37 -5.57 11.54 -4.52
N ILE A 38 -4.33 11.16 -4.84
CA ILE A 38 -3.61 11.67 -6.01
C ILE A 38 -4.14 11.10 -7.34
N ILE A 39 -4.77 9.92 -7.33
CA ILE A 39 -5.18 9.20 -8.55
C ILE A 39 -6.05 10.03 -9.51
N PRO A 40 -7.07 10.79 -9.04
CA PRO A 40 -7.89 11.62 -9.93
C PRO A 40 -7.13 12.73 -10.68
N HIS A 41 -5.90 13.04 -10.27
CA HIS A 41 -5.06 14.06 -10.89
C HIS A 41 -4.12 13.51 -11.97
N LEU A 42 -4.11 12.19 -12.17
CA LEU A 42 -3.23 11.49 -13.12
C LEU A 42 -3.96 11.21 -14.42
N SER A 43 -3.20 11.09 -15.50
CA SER A 43 -3.74 10.68 -16.81
C SER A 43 -4.15 9.21 -16.78
N ARG A 44 -3.34 8.35 -16.14
CA ARG A 44 -3.61 6.92 -15.95
C ARG A 44 -2.75 6.33 -14.85
N THR A 45 -3.17 5.19 -14.34
CA THR A 45 -2.36 4.31 -13.50
C THR A 45 -1.90 3.10 -14.30
N ILE A 46 -0.73 2.56 -13.96
CA ILE A 46 -0.14 1.38 -14.60
C ILE A 46 0.20 0.30 -13.57
N ASN A 47 0.46 -0.91 -14.07
CA ASN A 47 0.92 -2.05 -13.26
C ASN A 47 0.08 -2.24 -11.98
N ASP A 48 0.74 -2.46 -10.88
CA ASP A 48 0.11 -2.76 -9.58
C ASP A 48 -0.73 -1.60 -9.00
N ALA A 49 -0.54 -0.37 -9.50
CA ALA A 49 -1.38 0.75 -9.10
C ALA A 49 -2.84 0.57 -9.55
N LYS A 50 -3.11 -0.14 -10.66
CA LYS A 50 -4.46 -0.48 -11.12
C LYS A 50 -5.16 -1.41 -10.12
N ASP A 51 -4.45 -2.45 -9.71
CA ASP A 51 -5.01 -3.49 -8.85
C ASP A 51 -5.11 -3.05 -7.39
N THR A 52 -4.14 -2.26 -6.92
CA THR A 52 -4.12 -1.75 -5.55
C THR A 52 -4.95 -0.49 -5.35
N HIS A 53 -5.22 0.28 -6.42
CA HIS A 53 -5.81 1.62 -6.35
C HIS A 53 -5.03 2.52 -5.39
N SER A 54 -3.71 2.39 -5.44
CA SER A 54 -2.76 3.09 -4.59
C SER A 54 -1.53 3.43 -5.41
N VAL A 55 -1.19 4.71 -5.46
CA VAL A 55 -0.05 5.24 -6.21
C VAL A 55 0.98 5.74 -5.24
N ASN A 56 2.22 5.30 -5.37
CA ASN A 56 3.36 5.82 -4.58
C ASN A 56 4.46 6.44 -5.45
N THR A 57 4.34 6.35 -6.77
CA THR A 57 5.32 6.91 -7.72
C THR A 57 4.58 7.56 -8.88
N ILE A 58 4.95 8.80 -9.22
CA ILE A 58 4.37 9.55 -10.33
C ILE A 58 5.50 10.09 -11.18
N PHE A 59 5.36 9.94 -12.48
CA PHE A 59 6.26 10.50 -13.48
C PHE A 59 5.50 10.89 -14.75
N MET A 60 6.13 11.68 -15.60
CA MET A 60 5.58 12.04 -16.90
C MET A 60 6.20 11.16 -17.98
N ASP A 61 5.36 10.58 -18.83
CA ASP A 61 5.83 9.85 -20.00
C ASP A 61 6.31 10.78 -21.14
N ASN A 62 6.76 10.18 -22.24
CA ASN A 62 7.27 10.94 -23.39
C ASN A 62 6.16 11.72 -24.11
N GLU A 63 4.91 11.35 -23.92
CA GLU A 63 3.72 12.00 -24.51
C GLU A 63 3.18 13.13 -23.64
N GLY A 64 3.79 13.39 -22.47
CA GLY A 64 3.36 14.41 -21.53
C GLY A 64 2.23 13.98 -20.61
N SER A 65 1.91 12.69 -20.56
CA SER A 65 0.91 12.15 -19.65
C SER A 65 1.51 11.86 -18.27
N LEU A 66 0.77 12.22 -17.20
CA LEU A 66 1.14 11.87 -15.83
C LEU A 66 0.72 10.44 -15.52
N ILE A 67 1.71 9.62 -15.25
CA ILE A 67 1.55 8.19 -14.97
C ILE A 67 1.74 7.93 -13.47
N GLY A 68 0.80 7.18 -12.89
CA GLY A 68 0.90 6.69 -11.51
C GLY A 68 1.23 5.21 -11.45
N GLU A 69 2.19 4.85 -10.62
CA GLU A 69 2.64 3.48 -10.41
C GLU A 69 2.68 3.14 -8.92
N ASN A 70 2.66 1.84 -8.62
CA ASN A 70 2.83 1.32 -7.27
C ASN A 70 4.03 0.38 -7.21
N THR A 71 5.09 0.83 -6.57
CA THR A 71 6.31 0.06 -6.36
C THR A 71 6.34 -0.65 -4.99
N ASP A 72 5.36 -0.40 -4.10
CA ASP A 72 5.28 -1.04 -2.79
C ASP A 72 5.08 -2.56 -2.89
N VAL A 73 4.31 -3.01 -3.91
CA VAL A 73 4.05 -4.44 -4.14
C VAL A 73 5.35 -5.16 -4.41
N TYR A 74 6.11 -4.69 -5.39
CA TYR A 74 7.43 -5.25 -5.71
C TYR A 74 8.39 -5.13 -4.54
N GLY A 75 8.45 -3.97 -3.89
CA GLY A 75 9.33 -3.73 -2.74
C GLY A 75 9.06 -4.70 -1.60
N PHE A 76 7.78 -4.98 -1.30
CA PHE A 76 7.43 -5.95 -0.28
C PHE A 76 7.78 -7.39 -0.69
N GLN A 77 7.53 -7.76 -1.95
CA GLN A 77 7.92 -9.08 -2.45
C GLN A 77 9.45 -9.29 -2.39
N ALA A 78 10.22 -8.36 -2.94
CA ALA A 78 11.67 -8.46 -3.02
C ALA A 78 12.35 -8.31 -1.66
N GLY A 79 11.86 -7.40 -0.82
CA GLY A 79 12.48 -7.10 0.47
C GLY A 79 12.15 -8.09 1.59
N TYR A 80 10.98 -8.71 1.54
CA TYR A 80 10.51 -9.57 2.63
C TYR A 80 10.19 -10.99 2.18
N LEU A 81 9.33 -11.17 1.18
CA LEU A 81 8.83 -12.51 0.84
C LEU A 81 9.92 -13.40 0.21
N GLN A 82 10.79 -12.84 -0.61
CA GLN A 82 11.90 -13.59 -1.21
C GLN A 82 12.99 -13.96 -0.20
N THR A 83 13.15 -13.18 0.87
CA THR A 83 14.13 -13.43 1.93
C THR A 83 13.66 -14.46 2.95
N LEU A 84 12.34 -14.71 3.01
CA LEU A 84 11.78 -15.79 3.83
C LEU A 84 12.00 -17.13 3.12
N SER A 85 13.20 -17.69 3.23
CA SER A 85 13.51 -19.01 2.69
C SER A 85 12.50 -20.05 3.21
N GLY A 86 11.79 -20.71 2.30
CA GLY A 86 10.80 -21.73 2.65
C GLY A 86 9.36 -21.21 2.84
N VAL A 87 9.03 -19.99 2.42
CA VAL A 87 7.64 -19.55 2.34
C VAL A 87 6.94 -20.36 1.25
N SER A 88 6.22 -21.40 1.67
CA SER A 88 5.39 -22.20 0.78
C SER A 88 4.03 -21.55 0.54
N SER A 89 3.38 -21.92 -0.56
CA SER A 89 2.02 -21.49 -0.91
C SER A 89 0.95 -21.80 0.16
N ASN A 90 1.24 -22.68 1.12
CA ASN A 90 0.31 -23.10 2.18
C ASN A 90 0.41 -22.25 3.45
N LYS A 91 1.18 -21.15 3.42
CA LYS A 91 1.31 -20.25 4.57
C LYS A 91 0.09 -19.36 4.74
N LYS A 92 -0.27 -19.10 6.01
CA LYS A 92 -1.34 -18.20 6.41
C LYS A 92 -0.77 -16.87 6.84
N ALA A 93 -1.27 -15.78 6.26
CA ALA A 93 -0.82 -14.43 6.58
C ALA A 93 -1.91 -13.62 7.28
N LEU A 94 -1.54 -12.93 8.35
CA LEU A 94 -2.34 -11.93 9.03
C LEU A 94 -1.77 -10.53 8.76
N ILE A 95 -2.61 -9.65 8.22
CA ILE A 95 -2.31 -8.23 8.05
C ILE A 95 -3.02 -7.46 9.15
N ILE A 96 -2.26 -6.71 9.93
CA ILE A 96 -2.77 -5.83 10.97
C ILE A 96 -2.80 -4.41 10.43
N GLY A 97 -4.00 -3.85 10.22
CA GLY A 97 -4.19 -2.52 9.66
C GLY A 97 -4.72 -2.50 8.23
N ALA A 98 -5.69 -1.62 7.98
CA ALA A 98 -6.34 -1.39 6.69
C ALA A 98 -5.98 0.00 6.13
N GLY A 99 -4.71 0.39 6.24
CA GLY A 99 -4.17 1.65 5.75
C GLY A 99 -3.77 1.62 4.27
N GLY A 100 -3.14 2.70 3.80
CA GLY A 100 -2.78 2.89 2.39
C GLY A 100 -1.80 1.87 1.81
N VAL A 101 -1.04 1.14 2.64
CA VAL A 101 -0.12 0.08 2.19
C VAL A 101 -0.78 -1.30 2.15
N ALA A 102 -1.87 -1.51 2.87
CA ALA A 102 -2.52 -2.82 2.96
C ALA A 102 -2.92 -3.42 1.61
N PRO A 103 -3.46 -2.66 0.63
CA PRO A 103 -3.72 -3.18 -0.71
C PRO A 103 -2.48 -3.75 -1.39
N SER A 104 -1.34 -3.07 -1.25
CA SER A 104 -0.07 -3.51 -1.85
C SER A 104 0.45 -4.79 -1.21
N ILE A 105 0.34 -4.92 0.12
CA ILE A 105 0.71 -6.13 0.85
C ILE A 105 -0.18 -7.31 0.44
N ILE A 106 -1.51 -7.11 0.35
CA ILE A 106 -2.45 -8.15 -0.09
C ILE A 106 -2.08 -8.64 -1.49
N LEU A 107 -1.85 -7.71 -2.42
CA LEU A 107 -1.50 -8.07 -3.80
C LEU A 107 -0.14 -8.79 -3.87
N ALA A 108 0.85 -8.34 -3.12
CA ALA A 108 2.17 -8.97 -3.05
C ALA A 108 2.10 -10.41 -2.53
N LEU A 109 1.34 -10.66 -1.46
CA LEU A 109 1.10 -12.00 -0.92
C LEU A 109 0.45 -12.91 -1.97
N LYS A 110 -0.61 -12.42 -2.64
CA LYS A 110 -1.29 -13.18 -3.70
C LYS A 110 -0.36 -13.52 -4.87
N LYS A 111 0.43 -12.55 -5.34
CA LYS A 111 1.44 -12.77 -6.38
C LYS A 111 2.54 -13.77 -5.97
N SER A 112 2.73 -13.94 -4.67
CA SER A 112 3.67 -14.92 -4.10
C SER A 112 2.99 -16.25 -3.72
N ASN A 113 1.77 -16.49 -4.23
CA ASN A 113 0.96 -17.68 -3.98
C ASN A 113 0.55 -17.91 -2.52
N ILE A 114 0.60 -16.88 -1.68
CA ILE A 114 0.06 -16.91 -0.32
C ILE A 114 -1.39 -16.42 -0.40
N ASN A 115 -2.34 -17.37 -0.38
CA ASN A 115 -3.75 -17.08 -0.65
C ASN A 115 -4.61 -17.06 0.63
N GLU A 116 -4.16 -17.70 1.72
CA GLU A 116 -4.83 -17.64 3.01
C GLU A 116 -4.46 -16.34 3.74
N ILE A 117 -5.14 -15.26 3.38
CA ILE A 117 -4.87 -13.91 3.89
C ILE A 117 -6.04 -13.47 4.78
N SER A 118 -5.74 -13.13 6.02
CA SER A 118 -6.67 -12.46 6.92
C SER A 118 -6.24 -11.02 7.17
N LEU A 119 -7.22 -10.15 7.32
CA LEU A 119 -7.03 -8.75 7.65
C LEU A 119 -7.75 -8.43 8.95
N ILE A 120 -7.09 -7.77 9.87
CA ILE A 120 -7.66 -7.25 11.10
C ILE A 120 -7.39 -5.75 11.22
N ASN A 121 -8.38 -4.97 11.59
CA ASN A 121 -8.24 -3.53 11.78
C ASN A 121 -9.17 -3.02 12.87
N ARG A 122 -8.71 -2.08 13.68
CA ARG A 122 -9.50 -1.47 14.76
C ARG A 122 -10.83 -0.88 14.23
N THR A 123 -10.79 -0.19 13.09
CA THR A 123 -12.00 0.31 12.40
C THR A 123 -12.46 -0.75 11.40
N TYR A 124 -13.49 -1.50 11.75
CA TYR A 124 -13.97 -2.66 10.98
C TYR A 124 -14.41 -2.29 9.55
N GLU A 125 -15.03 -1.12 9.39
CA GLU A 125 -15.55 -0.61 8.10
C GLU A 125 -14.44 -0.46 7.06
N LYS A 126 -13.22 -0.06 7.48
CA LYS A 126 -12.05 0.02 6.59
C LYS A 126 -11.65 -1.36 6.07
N SER A 127 -11.78 -2.39 6.89
CA SER A 127 -11.53 -3.78 6.48
C SER A 127 -12.55 -4.25 5.45
N LEU A 128 -13.82 -3.90 5.63
CA LEU A 128 -14.89 -4.23 4.67
C LEU A 128 -14.69 -3.58 3.31
N PHE A 129 -14.16 -2.35 3.28
CA PHE A 129 -13.81 -1.69 2.03
C PHE A 129 -12.74 -2.49 1.26
N LEU A 130 -11.70 -2.97 1.95
CA LEU A 130 -10.69 -3.83 1.34
C LEU A 130 -11.23 -5.20 0.94
N LYS A 131 -12.16 -5.77 1.70
CA LYS A 131 -12.85 -7.02 1.33
C LYS A 131 -13.61 -6.92 0.02
N LYS A 132 -14.28 -5.77 -0.24
CA LYS A 132 -14.97 -5.54 -1.52
C LYS A 132 -13.98 -5.57 -2.68
N LYS A 133 -12.78 -5.04 -2.48
CA LYS A 133 -11.74 -4.99 -3.51
C LYS A 133 -10.99 -6.31 -3.67
N PHE A 134 -10.77 -7.01 -2.58
CA PHE A 134 -10.09 -8.32 -2.52
C PHE A 134 -11.02 -9.37 -1.92
N PRO A 135 -11.99 -9.90 -2.68
CA PRO A 135 -13.02 -10.78 -2.14
C PRO A 135 -12.50 -12.08 -1.49
N SER A 136 -11.28 -12.49 -1.81
CA SER A 136 -10.68 -13.72 -1.27
C SER A 136 -10.10 -13.57 0.13
N ILE A 137 -9.83 -12.34 0.63
CA ILE A 137 -9.30 -12.18 1.98
C ILE A 137 -10.36 -12.45 3.04
N HIS A 138 -9.95 -12.90 4.22
CA HIS A 138 -10.80 -13.02 5.39
C HIS A 138 -10.70 -11.78 6.28
N ILE A 139 -11.80 -11.32 6.87
CA ILE A 139 -11.78 -10.22 7.84
C ILE A 139 -12.01 -10.76 9.23
N ALA A 140 -11.01 -10.59 10.09
CA ALA A 140 -11.10 -10.90 11.51
C ALA A 140 -11.55 -9.68 12.32
N ARG A 141 -12.23 -9.91 13.43
CA ARG A 141 -12.65 -8.86 14.34
C ARG A 141 -11.54 -8.55 15.34
N TRP A 142 -11.37 -7.27 15.66
CA TRP A 142 -10.33 -6.78 16.55
C TRP A 142 -10.39 -7.42 17.95
N GLU A 143 -11.60 -7.67 18.45
CA GLU A 143 -11.84 -8.30 19.76
C GLU A 143 -11.29 -9.72 19.84
N ASN A 144 -11.04 -10.35 18.71
CA ASN A 144 -10.48 -11.70 18.61
C ASN A 144 -8.96 -11.72 18.33
N PHE A 145 -8.29 -10.57 18.36
CA PHE A 145 -6.90 -10.42 17.92
C PHE A 145 -5.95 -11.45 18.56
N GLU A 146 -5.97 -11.59 19.88
CA GLU A 146 -5.09 -12.51 20.61
C GLU A 146 -5.28 -13.99 20.21
N LYS A 147 -6.50 -14.37 19.88
CA LYS A 147 -6.84 -15.73 19.41
C LYS A 147 -6.44 -15.91 17.94
N GLU A 148 -6.64 -14.88 17.14
CA GLU A 148 -6.35 -14.94 15.71
C GLU A 148 -4.86 -14.98 15.46
N ILE A 149 -4.03 -14.16 16.11
CA ILE A 149 -2.60 -14.02 15.84
C ILE A 149 -1.84 -15.36 15.89
N LYS A 150 -2.27 -16.28 16.77
CA LYS A 150 -1.64 -17.61 16.94
C LYS A 150 -1.88 -18.59 15.80
N LYS A 151 -2.79 -18.26 14.86
CA LYS A 151 -3.19 -19.14 13.75
C LYS A 151 -2.38 -18.91 12.48
N PHE A 152 -1.50 -17.90 12.46
CA PHE A 152 -0.81 -17.45 11.27
C PHE A 152 0.69 -17.71 11.31
N ASP A 153 1.23 -18.04 10.15
CA ASP A 153 2.67 -18.22 9.95
C ASP A 153 3.39 -16.90 9.71
N ILE A 154 2.69 -15.91 9.13
CA ILE A 154 3.21 -14.60 8.76
C ILE A 154 2.32 -13.53 9.35
N ILE A 155 2.92 -12.61 10.10
CA ILE A 155 2.22 -11.48 10.70
C ILE A 155 2.86 -10.20 10.17
N ILE A 156 2.01 -9.31 9.61
CA ILE A 156 2.46 -8.09 8.96
C ILE A 156 1.78 -6.89 9.62
N ASN A 157 2.58 -6.02 10.24
CA ASN A 157 2.10 -4.73 10.73
C ASN A 157 2.01 -3.73 9.58
N ALA A 158 0.81 -3.41 9.14
CA ALA A 158 0.49 -2.38 8.14
C ALA A 158 -0.14 -1.12 8.76
N THR A 159 0.00 -0.96 10.08
CA THR A 159 -0.45 0.24 10.80
C THR A 159 0.65 1.30 10.85
N SER A 160 0.30 2.49 11.36
CA SER A 160 1.27 3.53 11.68
C SER A 160 1.92 3.36 13.06
N LEU A 161 1.53 2.33 13.83
CA LEU A 161 2.12 2.05 15.14
C LEU A 161 3.59 1.64 14.98
N GLY A 162 4.45 2.21 15.79
CA GLY A 162 5.90 2.03 15.73
C GLY A 162 6.62 2.98 14.76
N LEU A 163 5.92 3.80 13.96
CA LEU A 163 6.55 4.81 13.08
C LEU A 163 7.08 6.03 13.85
N LYS A 164 6.50 6.34 15.00
CA LYS A 164 6.94 7.43 15.88
C LYS A 164 7.28 6.88 17.25
N LYS A 165 8.35 7.40 17.89
CA LYS A 165 8.67 7.09 19.29
C LYS A 165 7.45 7.38 20.17
N GLY A 166 7.06 6.40 21.02
CA GLY A 166 5.91 6.51 21.92
C GLY A 166 4.55 6.11 21.33
N MET A 167 4.52 5.54 20.14
CA MET A 167 3.34 4.83 19.60
C MET A 167 3.56 3.32 19.77
N ASP A 168 3.37 2.81 20.95
CA ASP A 168 3.43 1.38 21.26
C ASP A 168 2.10 0.69 20.92
N PHE A 169 2.18 -0.65 20.72
CA PHE A 169 1.02 -1.49 20.47
C PHE A 169 0.12 -1.58 21.71
#